data_7aac03031ef4f89b265569480d88a289
#
_entry.id   7aac03031ef4f89b265569480d88a289
#
_cell.length_a   1.000
_cell.length_b   1.000
_cell.length_c   1.000
_cell.angle_alpha   90.00
_cell.angle_beta   90.00
_cell.angle_gamma   90.00
#
_symmetry.space_group_name_H-M   'P 1'
#
loop_
_entity.id
_entity.type
_entity.pdbx_description
1 polymer ?
#
loop_
_entity_poly.entity_id
_entity_poly.type
_entity_poly.pdbx_seq_one_letter_code
_entity_poly.pdbx_strand_id
1 'polypeptide(L)'
;LEEERKAKEAEARRLAKLAEERKAKDAEARRLAEADKSPPQIFAEVVSQDGYDALIRGVITDDTGLQDMAMNGQLLEVDEQGVFETSMYIPRGGELLVIEALDKMGKLSRFELPLERKQVAKLQLASFEKLSPSNRRAKLNQNAVAVIIGVAEYQRTEVLAVYADEDVKFFY
;
A
#
# COMPACT_ATOMS: atom_id res chain seq x y z
N LEU A 1 20.08 -4.46 61.41
CA LEU A 1 21.43 -4.19 60.85
C LEU A 1 21.94 -5.29 59.91
N GLU A 2 21.77 -6.63 60.27
CA GLU A 2 22.26 -7.70 59.39
C GLU A 2 21.38 -7.96 58.21
N GLU A 3 20.07 -7.87 58.33
CA GLU A 3 19.10 -8.00 57.26
C GLU A 3 19.21 -6.83 56.26
N GLU A 4 19.45 -5.65 56.75
CA GLU A 4 19.63 -4.44 55.93
C GLU A 4 20.91 -4.53 55.09
N ARG A 5 21.97 -5.13 55.65
CA ARG A 5 23.23 -5.36 54.92
C ARG A 5 23.07 -6.43 53.82
N LYS A 6 22.31 -7.51 54.11
CA LYS A 6 21.98 -8.55 53.11
C LYS A 6 21.10 -8.01 51.99
N ALA A 7 20.14 -7.13 52.32
CA ALA A 7 19.29 -6.51 51.30
C ALA A 7 20.09 -5.58 50.38
N LYS A 8 20.98 -4.73 50.91
CA LYS A 8 21.87 -3.88 50.12
C LYS A 8 22.84 -4.67 49.25
N GLU A 9 23.36 -5.77 49.76
CA GLU A 9 24.26 -6.65 48.97
C GLU A 9 23.51 -7.36 47.84
N ALA A 10 22.27 -7.81 48.07
CA ALA A 10 21.44 -8.41 47.04
C ALA A 10 21.06 -7.38 45.95
N GLU A 11 20.75 -6.16 46.35
CA GLU A 11 20.44 -5.06 45.42
C GLU A 11 21.66 -4.67 44.58
N ALA A 12 22.84 -4.56 45.20
CA ALA A 12 24.10 -4.31 44.50
C ALA A 12 24.44 -5.40 43.48
N ARG A 13 24.20 -6.69 43.83
CA ARG A 13 24.37 -7.81 42.89
C ARG A 13 23.40 -7.76 41.69
N ARG A 14 22.14 -7.36 41.95
CA ARG A 14 21.15 -7.18 40.88
C ARG A 14 21.54 -6.06 39.94
N LEU A 15 21.97 -4.93 40.47
CA LEU A 15 22.42 -3.77 39.69
C LEU A 15 23.69 -4.09 38.88
N ALA A 16 24.66 -4.81 39.48
CA ALA A 16 25.86 -5.25 38.78
C ALA A 16 25.53 -6.19 37.61
N LYS A 17 24.61 -7.15 37.81
CA LYS A 17 24.17 -8.07 36.76
C LYS A 17 23.46 -7.34 35.61
N LEU A 18 22.59 -6.38 35.95
CA LEU A 18 21.89 -5.54 34.97
C LEU A 18 22.88 -4.65 34.15
N ALA A 19 23.91 -4.13 34.80
CA ALA A 19 24.94 -3.32 34.14
C ALA A 19 25.81 -4.17 33.21
N GLU A 20 26.10 -5.41 33.61
CA GLU A 20 26.86 -6.36 32.78
C GLU A 20 26.04 -6.79 31.55
N GLU A 21 24.76 -7.07 31.72
CA GLU A 21 23.83 -7.39 30.64
C GLU A 21 23.67 -6.24 29.63
N ARG A 22 23.57 -4.98 30.13
CA ARG A 22 23.57 -3.79 29.26
C ARG A 22 24.86 -3.65 28.48
N LYS A 23 26.02 -3.81 29.13
CA LYS A 23 27.32 -3.77 28.44
C LYS A 23 27.47 -4.85 27.38
N ALA A 24 26.98 -6.06 27.64
CA ALA A 24 26.98 -7.14 26.66
C ALA A 24 26.09 -6.81 25.44
N LYS A 25 24.88 -6.30 25.67
CA LYS A 25 23.97 -5.84 24.58
C LYS A 25 24.56 -4.68 23.79
N ASP A 26 25.18 -3.69 24.46
CA ASP A 26 25.81 -2.57 23.78
C ASP A 26 27.04 -3.00 22.95
N ALA A 27 27.82 -3.97 23.44
CA ALA A 27 28.96 -4.52 22.70
C ALA A 27 28.50 -5.32 21.48
N GLU A 28 27.41 -6.07 21.60
CA GLU A 28 26.81 -6.83 20.49
C GLU A 28 26.22 -5.86 19.43
N ALA A 29 25.50 -4.84 19.86
CA ALA A 29 24.97 -3.80 18.97
C ALA A 29 26.10 -3.07 18.20
N ARG A 30 27.23 -2.77 18.87
CA ARG A 30 28.40 -2.17 18.19
C ARG A 30 29.02 -3.12 17.17
N ARG A 31 29.16 -4.39 17.50
CA ARG A 31 29.67 -5.39 16.55
C ARG A 31 28.79 -5.55 15.31
N LEU A 32 27.45 -5.53 15.50
CA LEU A 32 26.50 -5.56 14.41
C LEU A 32 26.60 -4.28 13.56
N ALA A 33 26.67 -3.10 14.20
CA ALA A 33 26.82 -1.83 13.49
C ALA A 33 28.15 -1.72 12.71
N GLU A 34 29.23 -2.31 13.22
CA GLU A 34 30.53 -2.37 12.52
C GLU A 34 30.53 -3.40 11.38
N ALA A 35 29.72 -4.47 11.48
CA ALA A 35 29.55 -5.49 10.45
C ALA A 35 28.62 -5.05 9.32
N ASP A 36 27.66 -4.16 9.65
CA ASP A 36 26.70 -3.62 8.70
C ASP A 36 27.41 -2.61 7.77
N LYS A 37 27.56 -2.97 6.50
CA LYS A 37 28.24 -2.15 5.50
C LYS A 37 27.29 -1.49 4.49
N SER A 38 26.09 -1.98 4.35
CA SER A 38 25.15 -1.55 3.32
C SER A 38 23.75 -1.32 3.87
N PRO A 39 23.00 -0.38 3.31
CA PRO A 39 21.58 -0.25 3.61
C PRO A 39 20.78 -1.41 2.99
N PRO A 40 19.51 -1.63 3.39
CA PRO A 40 18.65 -2.65 2.84
C PRO A 40 18.62 -2.64 1.32
N GLN A 41 18.62 -3.80 0.70
CA GLN A 41 18.43 -3.93 -0.74
C GLN A 41 16.98 -4.26 -1.03
N ILE A 42 16.36 -3.46 -1.91
CA ILE A 42 14.96 -3.60 -2.30
C ILE A 42 14.90 -3.95 -3.76
N PHE A 43 14.18 -5.01 -4.09
CA PHE A 43 13.82 -5.37 -5.46
C PHE A 43 12.31 -5.58 -5.53
N ALA A 44 11.66 -5.02 -6.56
CA ALA A 44 10.24 -5.23 -6.82
C ALA A 44 9.95 -5.19 -8.31
N GLU A 45 8.96 -5.98 -8.74
CA GLU A 45 8.52 -6.06 -10.12
C GLU A 45 7.02 -6.26 -10.22
N VAL A 46 6.44 -5.90 -11.36
CA VAL A 46 5.06 -6.21 -11.70
C VAL A 46 5.00 -7.61 -12.28
N VAL A 47 4.42 -8.55 -11.55
CA VAL A 47 4.26 -9.96 -11.95
C VAL A 47 3.16 -10.11 -12.99
N SER A 48 2.05 -9.44 -12.77
CA SER A 48 0.91 -9.42 -13.68
C SER A 48 0.15 -8.12 -13.58
N GLN A 49 -0.51 -7.76 -14.68
CA GLN A 49 -1.36 -6.58 -14.72
C GLN A 49 -2.59 -6.86 -15.58
N ASP A 50 -3.77 -6.62 -15.01
CA ASP A 50 -5.05 -6.68 -15.70
C ASP A 50 -5.68 -5.28 -15.71
N GLY A 51 -5.47 -4.57 -16.81
CA GLY A 51 -5.93 -3.20 -17.00
C GLY A 51 -5.43 -2.23 -15.93
N TYR A 52 -6.21 -2.07 -14.89
CA TYR A 52 -5.99 -1.12 -13.80
C TYR A 52 -5.46 -1.75 -12.51
N ASP A 53 -5.46 -3.07 -12.38
CA ASP A 53 -4.90 -3.77 -11.23
C ASP A 53 -3.56 -4.41 -11.58
N ALA A 54 -2.56 -4.19 -10.75
CA ALA A 54 -1.25 -4.82 -10.86
C ALA A 54 -0.95 -5.67 -9.63
N LEU A 55 -0.44 -6.88 -9.88
CA LEU A 55 0.16 -7.72 -8.85
C LEU A 55 1.66 -7.44 -8.82
N ILE A 56 2.13 -6.96 -7.68
CA ILE A 56 3.51 -6.59 -7.44
C ILE A 56 4.11 -7.60 -6.47
N ARG A 57 5.28 -8.11 -6.81
CA ARG A 57 6.07 -8.96 -5.94
C ARG A 57 7.45 -8.34 -5.77
N GLY A 58 8.00 -8.48 -4.57
CA GLY A 58 9.34 -8.02 -4.30
C GLY A 58 10.01 -8.76 -3.16
N VAL A 59 11.27 -8.43 -2.96
CA VAL A 59 12.08 -8.92 -1.85
C VAL A 59 12.90 -7.77 -1.28
N ILE A 60 12.99 -7.74 0.04
CA ILE A 60 13.80 -6.79 0.80
C ILE A 60 14.77 -7.60 1.65
N THR A 61 16.06 -7.36 1.47
CA THR A 61 17.12 -8.08 2.20
C THR A 61 18.07 -7.11 2.89
N ASP A 62 18.59 -7.52 4.03
CA ASP A 62 19.57 -6.76 4.80
C ASP A 62 20.45 -7.66 5.65
N ASP A 63 21.72 -7.27 5.87
CA ASP A 63 22.71 -8.05 6.62
C ASP A 63 22.43 -8.08 8.13
N THR A 64 21.79 -7.04 8.68
CA THR A 64 21.48 -6.87 10.10
C THR A 64 20.03 -7.10 10.44
N GLY A 65 19.21 -7.24 9.42
CA GLY A 65 17.76 -7.46 9.46
C GLY A 65 16.96 -6.17 9.43
N LEU A 66 15.74 -6.31 8.94
CA LEU A 66 14.80 -5.22 8.74
C LEU A 66 14.12 -4.81 10.05
N GLN A 67 13.90 -3.51 10.23
CA GLN A 67 13.19 -2.92 11.35
C GLN A 67 11.80 -2.46 10.92
N ASP A 68 11.71 -1.70 9.82
CA ASP A 68 10.48 -1.10 9.33
C ASP A 68 10.45 -1.08 7.80
N MET A 69 9.31 -1.38 7.21
CA MET A 69 9.12 -1.36 5.77
C MET A 69 7.81 -0.66 5.45
N ALA A 70 7.83 0.20 4.43
CA ALA A 70 6.66 0.93 3.99
C ALA A 70 6.53 0.91 2.46
N MET A 71 5.28 0.91 1.98
CA MET A 71 4.92 1.08 0.57
C MET A 71 3.93 2.23 0.45
N ASN A 72 4.31 3.27 -0.31
CA ASN A 72 3.56 4.52 -0.41
C ASN A 72 3.16 5.10 0.96
N GLY A 73 4.06 4.97 1.97
CA GLY A 73 3.86 5.44 3.33
C GLY A 73 2.94 4.57 4.20
N GLN A 74 2.50 3.42 3.70
CA GLN A 74 1.75 2.42 4.47
C GLN A 74 2.65 1.26 4.85
N LEU A 75 2.43 0.69 6.05
CA LEU A 75 3.21 -0.46 6.52
C LEU A 75 3.14 -1.60 5.49
N LEU A 76 4.30 -2.12 5.11
CA LEU A 76 4.45 -3.27 4.23
C LEU A 76 4.80 -4.50 5.07
N GLU A 77 3.96 -5.52 5.02
CA GLU A 77 4.25 -6.81 5.63
C GLU A 77 5.09 -7.67 4.68
N VAL A 78 6.16 -8.26 5.20
CA VAL A 78 7.02 -9.19 4.48
C VAL A 78 7.09 -10.51 5.25
N ASP A 79 7.40 -11.60 4.56
CA ASP A 79 7.63 -12.89 5.21
C ASP A 79 9.04 -12.96 5.86
N GLU A 80 9.37 -14.11 6.46
CA GLU A 80 10.67 -14.34 7.12
C GLU A 80 11.88 -14.22 6.17
N GLN A 81 11.65 -14.36 4.87
CA GLN A 81 12.66 -14.21 3.81
C GLN A 81 12.70 -12.81 3.24
N GLY A 82 11.85 -11.88 3.73
CA GLY A 82 11.73 -10.53 3.22
C GLY A 82 10.92 -10.40 1.94
N VAL A 83 10.17 -11.44 1.54
CA VAL A 83 9.34 -11.45 0.33
C VAL A 83 7.97 -10.86 0.64
N PHE A 84 7.45 -10.08 -0.29
CA PHE A 84 6.08 -9.56 -0.27
C PHE A 84 5.38 -9.74 -1.60
N GLU A 85 4.07 -9.83 -1.55
CA GLU A 85 3.20 -9.81 -2.72
C GLU A 85 1.97 -8.98 -2.40
N THR A 86 1.62 -8.04 -3.26
CA THR A 86 0.49 -7.14 -3.06
C THR A 86 -0.17 -6.76 -4.36
N SER A 87 -1.48 -6.50 -4.31
CA SER A 87 -2.23 -5.96 -5.45
C SER A 87 -2.42 -4.47 -5.27
N MET A 88 -2.24 -3.73 -6.36
CA MET A 88 -2.33 -2.28 -6.37
C MET A 88 -3.16 -1.79 -7.56
N TYR A 89 -4.06 -0.84 -7.31
CA TYR A 89 -4.77 -0.13 -8.36
C TYR A 89 -3.88 0.91 -9.02
N ILE A 90 -3.85 0.93 -10.35
CA ILE A 90 -3.12 1.92 -11.16
C ILE A 90 -4.11 2.92 -11.74
N PRO A 91 -4.03 4.21 -11.37
CA PRO A 91 -4.87 5.27 -11.95
C PRO A 91 -4.55 5.48 -13.44
N ARG A 92 -5.45 6.18 -14.17
CA ARG A 92 -5.28 6.43 -15.62
C ARG A 92 -3.98 7.16 -15.99
N GLY A 93 -3.46 7.97 -15.09
CA GLY A 93 -2.20 8.71 -15.29
C GLY A 93 -0.95 7.94 -14.94
N GLY A 94 -1.08 6.66 -14.53
CA GLY A 94 -0.01 5.91 -13.90
C GLY A 94 0.20 6.30 -12.44
N GLU A 95 1.10 5.61 -11.76
CA GLU A 95 1.48 5.90 -10.38
C GLU A 95 2.95 5.53 -10.14
N LEU A 96 3.61 6.25 -9.27
CA LEU A 96 4.94 5.91 -8.81
C LEU A 96 4.81 5.13 -7.49
N LEU A 97 5.12 3.84 -7.54
CA LEU A 97 5.22 3.03 -6.33
C LEU A 97 6.54 3.32 -5.64
N VAL A 98 6.47 3.70 -4.38
CA VAL A 98 7.64 3.97 -3.53
C VAL A 98 7.68 2.93 -2.42
N ILE A 99 8.80 2.19 -2.34
CA ILE A 99 9.06 1.22 -1.27
C ILE A 99 10.24 1.74 -0.46
N GLU A 100 10.08 1.81 0.85
CA GLU A 100 11.09 2.25 1.79
C GLU A 100 11.34 1.14 2.81
N ALA A 101 12.61 0.92 3.16
CA ALA A 101 13.01 -0.07 4.15
C ALA A 101 14.07 0.52 5.07
N LEU A 102 13.88 0.33 6.37
CA LEU A 102 14.77 0.73 7.43
C LEU A 102 15.36 -0.53 8.07
N ASP A 103 16.67 -0.59 8.20
CA ASP A 103 17.36 -1.66 8.94
C ASP A 103 17.39 -1.39 10.46
N LYS A 104 17.84 -2.38 11.22
CA LYS A 104 17.97 -2.27 12.68
C LYS A 104 19.09 -1.31 13.12
N MET A 105 19.94 -0.88 12.21
CA MET A 105 21.03 0.07 12.45
C MET A 105 20.65 1.50 12.07
N GLY A 106 19.45 1.72 11.53
CA GLY A 106 18.91 3.02 11.17
C GLY A 106 19.28 3.49 9.75
N LYS A 107 19.74 2.60 8.87
CA LYS A 107 19.97 2.92 7.46
C LYS A 107 18.69 2.73 6.67
N LEU A 108 18.38 3.70 5.82
CA LEU A 108 17.19 3.74 4.99
C LEU A 108 17.54 3.47 3.53
N SER A 109 16.75 2.62 2.90
CA SER A 109 16.70 2.46 1.44
C SER A 109 15.35 2.86 0.89
N ARG A 110 15.37 3.37 -0.35
CA ARG A 110 14.18 3.74 -1.10
C ARG A 110 14.28 3.18 -2.52
N PHE A 111 13.21 2.55 -2.96
CA PHE A 111 13.07 2.01 -4.31
C PHE A 111 11.81 2.59 -4.96
N GLU A 112 11.91 2.96 -6.23
CA GLU A 112 10.83 3.57 -6.99
C GLU A 112 10.53 2.73 -8.23
N LEU A 113 9.26 2.32 -8.38
CA LEU A 113 8.78 1.57 -9.52
C LEU A 113 7.66 2.35 -10.21
N PRO A 114 7.88 2.88 -11.42
CA PRO A 114 6.82 3.53 -12.18
C PRO A 114 5.82 2.48 -12.68
N LEU A 115 4.55 2.70 -12.41
CA LEU A 115 3.44 1.85 -12.83
C LEU A 115 2.65 2.58 -13.90
N GLU A 116 2.58 1.99 -15.09
CA GLU A 116 1.77 2.50 -16.20
C GLU A 116 0.54 1.63 -16.38
N ARG A 117 -0.64 2.27 -16.52
CA ARG A 117 -1.87 1.55 -16.78
C ARG A 117 -1.88 1.01 -18.20
N LYS A 118 -2.03 -0.32 -18.35
CA LYS A 118 -2.24 -0.92 -19.65
C LYS A 118 -3.65 -0.60 -20.14
N GLN A 119 -3.76 -0.08 -21.38
CA GLN A 119 -5.07 0.13 -21.99
C GLN A 119 -5.68 -1.24 -22.31
N VAL A 120 -6.80 -1.55 -21.69
CA VAL A 120 -7.61 -2.68 -22.12
C VAL A 120 -8.25 -2.30 -23.45
N ALA A 121 -8.22 -3.22 -24.41
CA ALA A 121 -8.86 -3.01 -25.71
C ALA A 121 -10.32 -2.58 -25.48
N LYS A 122 -10.72 -1.44 -26.08
CA LYS A 122 -12.11 -0.96 -25.97
C LYS A 122 -13.05 -2.09 -26.37
N LEU A 123 -13.82 -2.60 -25.42
CA LEU A 123 -14.93 -3.49 -25.74
C LEU A 123 -15.81 -2.75 -26.75
N GLN A 124 -16.04 -3.37 -27.91
CA GLN A 124 -17.05 -2.87 -28.85
C GLN A 124 -18.39 -3.04 -28.16
N LEU A 125 -18.88 -1.94 -27.60
CA LEU A 125 -20.19 -1.90 -26.97
C LEU A 125 -21.24 -2.18 -28.03
N ALA A 126 -22.13 -3.14 -27.76
CA ALA A 126 -23.26 -3.39 -28.61
C ALA A 126 -24.08 -2.08 -28.77
N SER A 127 -24.44 -1.71 -29.98
CA SER A 127 -25.33 -0.58 -30.19
C SER A 127 -26.73 -1.00 -29.76
N PHE A 128 -27.25 -0.34 -28.74
CA PHE A 128 -28.62 -0.53 -28.31
C PHE A 128 -29.55 0.41 -29.06
N GLU A 129 -30.76 -0.08 -29.39
CA GLU A 129 -31.79 0.76 -29.96
C GLU A 129 -32.23 1.84 -28.93
N LYS A 130 -32.32 3.09 -29.33
CA LYS A 130 -32.69 4.18 -28.43
C LYS A 130 -34.11 3.95 -27.89
N LEU A 131 -34.23 3.88 -26.58
CA LEU A 131 -35.54 3.83 -25.92
C LEU A 131 -36.28 5.14 -26.19
N SER A 132 -37.42 5.04 -26.89
CA SER A 132 -38.29 6.22 -27.11
C SER A 132 -39.32 6.32 -25.99
N PRO A 133 -39.29 7.36 -25.14
CA PRO A 133 -40.25 7.53 -24.07
C PRO A 133 -41.62 8.05 -24.55
N SER A 134 -41.77 8.32 -25.84
CA SER A 134 -42.99 8.92 -26.42
C SER A 134 -44.28 8.10 -26.22
N ASN A 135 -44.20 6.85 -25.85
CA ASN A 135 -45.35 5.98 -25.64
C ASN A 135 -45.81 5.85 -24.17
N ARG A 136 -45.19 6.58 -23.24
CA ARG A 136 -45.62 6.56 -21.83
C ARG A 136 -46.69 7.57 -21.58
N ARG A 137 -47.93 7.13 -21.40
CA ARG A 137 -49.09 7.95 -20.99
C ARG A 137 -49.09 8.15 -19.46
N ALA A 138 -48.04 8.73 -18.89
CA ALA A 138 -48.08 9.15 -17.49
C ALA A 138 -48.74 10.51 -17.37
N LYS A 139 -49.64 10.68 -16.39
CA LYS A 139 -50.17 12.02 -16.05
C LYS A 139 -49.05 12.88 -15.54
N LEU A 140 -48.82 14.02 -16.16
CA LEU A 140 -47.82 15.00 -15.73
C LEU A 140 -48.18 15.49 -14.32
N ASN A 141 -47.34 15.33 -13.37
CA ASN A 141 -47.45 15.97 -12.06
C ASN A 141 -46.68 17.28 -12.10
N GLN A 142 -47.42 18.39 -12.20
CA GLN A 142 -46.82 19.73 -12.31
C GLN A 142 -46.04 20.19 -11.08
N ASN A 143 -46.18 19.48 -9.96
CA ASN A 143 -45.48 19.78 -8.71
C ASN A 143 -44.30 18.80 -8.43
N ALA A 144 -43.98 17.95 -9.37
CA ALA A 144 -42.86 17.02 -9.22
C ALA A 144 -41.57 17.67 -9.72
N VAL A 145 -40.51 17.54 -8.91
CA VAL A 145 -39.14 17.88 -9.28
C VAL A 145 -38.37 16.59 -9.42
N ALA A 146 -37.73 16.38 -10.56
CA ALA A 146 -36.85 15.25 -10.79
C ALA A 146 -35.39 15.74 -10.86
N VAL A 147 -34.51 15.08 -10.13
CA VAL A 147 -33.04 15.23 -10.25
C VAL A 147 -32.50 13.98 -10.91
N ILE A 148 -31.89 14.14 -12.08
CA ILE A 148 -31.36 13.01 -12.85
C ILE A 148 -29.84 13.19 -12.92
N ILE A 149 -29.11 12.19 -12.45
CA ILE A 149 -27.66 12.19 -12.41
C ILE A 149 -27.15 11.01 -13.23
N GLY A 150 -26.37 11.28 -14.26
CA GLY A 150 -25.66 10.27 -15.06
C GLY A 150 -24.16 10.34 -14.79
N VAL A 151 -23.55 9.18 -14.56
CA VAL A 151 -22.10 9.04 -14.42
C VAL A 151 -21.59 8.20 -15.59
N ALA A 152 -20.92 8.83 -16.55
CA ALA A 152 -20.40 8.17 -17.75
C ALA A 152 -19.01 7.53 -17.53
N GLU A 153 -18.25 8.08 -16.61
CA GLU A 153 -16.88 7.62 -16.31
C GLU A 153 -16.70 7.31 -14.84
N TYR A 154 -16.14 6.12 -14.56
CA TYR A 154 -15.83 5.68 -13.20
C TYR A 154 -14.31 5.68 -13.01
N GLN A 155 -13.84 6.10 -11.84
CA GLN A 155 -12.40 6.16 -11.55
C GLN A 155 -11.76 4.77 -11.44
N ARG A 156 -12.50 3.76 -11.00
CA ARG A 156 -12.01 2.42 -10.67
C ARG A 156 -12.47 1.30 -11.61
N THR A 157 -13.08 1.62 -12.71
CA THR A 157 -13.51 0.62 -13.69
C THR A 157 -13.37 1.17 -15.09
N GLU A 158 -13.01 0.31 -16.02
CA GLU A 158 -12.91 0.64 -17.45
C GLU A 158 -14.26 0.49 -18.17
N VAL A 159 -15.28 0.00 -17.47
CA VAL A 159 -16.62 -0.07 -18.01
C VAL A 159 -17.17 1.36 -18.12
N LEU A 160 -17.23 1.87 -19.35
CA LEU A 160 -17.88 3.14 -19.65
C LEU A 160 -19.38 2.92 -19.62
N ALA A 161 -20.10 3.71 -18.82
CA ALA A 161 -21.55 3.81 -18.93
C ALA A 161 -21.88 4.77 -20.10
N VAL A 162 -21.62 4.32 -21.32
CA VAL A 162 -21.56 5.12 -22.56
C VAL A 162 -22.82 5.95 -22.83
N TYR A 163 -23.94 5.56 -22.22
CA TYR A 163 -25.21 6.27 -22.42
C TYR A 163 -25.69 7.04 -21.19
N ALA A 164 -25.00 6.96 -20.07
CA ALA A 164 -25.49 7.58 -18.83
C ALA A 164 -25.56 9.12 -18.90
N ASP A 165 -24.67 9.76 -19.61
CA ASP A 165 -24.67 11.20 -19.84
C ASP A 165 -25.63 11.60 -20.97
N GLU A 166 -25.81 10.76 -21.97
CA GLU A 166 -26.80 10.99 -23.04
C GLU A 166 -28.23 10.76 -22.53
N ASP A 167 -28.45 9.69 -21.74
CA ASP A 167 -29.75 9.43 -21.15
C ASP A 167 -30.27 10.60 -20.30
N VAL A 168 -29.37 11.26 -19.52
CA VAL A 168 -29.71 12.47 -18.75
C VAL A 168 -30.19 13.59 -19.66
N LYS A 169 -29.61 13.76 -20.85
CA LYS A 169 -29.99 14.83 -21.80
C LYS A 169 -31.37 14.60 -22.46
N PHE A 170 -31.85 13.34 -22.49
CA PHE A 170 -33.15 12.99 -23.06
C PHE A 170 -34.31 13.22 -22.09
N PHE A 171 -34.05 13.44 -20.82
CA PHE A 171 -35.09 13.79 -19.83
C PHE A 171 -35.35 15.30 -19.69
N TYR A 172 -34.71 16.08 -20.53
CA TYR A 172 -34.87 17.55 -20.53
C TYR A 172 -35.87 18.02 -21.61
#